data_cd8c2cf4196c2e18e35fcbfc39408e5e
#
_entry.id   cd8c2cf4196c2e18e35fcbfc39408e5e
#
_cell.length_a   1.000
_cell.length_b   1.000
_cell.length_c   1.000
_cell.angle_alpha   90.00
_cell.angle_beta   90.00
_cell.angle_gamma   90.00
#
_symmetry.space_group_name_H-M   'P 1'
#
loop_
_entity.id
_entity.type
_entity.pdbx_description
1 polymer ?
#
loop_
_entity_poly.entity_id
_entity_poly.type
_entity_poly.pdbx_seq_one_letter_code
_entity_poly.pdbx_strand_id
1 'polypeptide(L)'
;VRAEFATSDSSSRAPATKPAAGTATAWLVEAEHHGKALDLLAYAREQQAGYGVGQTNTPENGTRKFGLDGRLRITPDLSIIGSAWNEDYLGSAARRAAGRALAEYRTRALDLRAGLAIASDRLDDGRTTSSTIAQLGATKRLFDNKLELDAQTELPIGGQNESIDFPARHKLSARYAVTDSVTLVGGYEIAKGDSIDARTARVGFDLKPWTGGRLVASANQQSTNEYGPRSFAAYGLSQSLPIGQRLTVDFTLDGNKTLGGIDPARVLNPAHPVASGGFAGSNGVLTEDFTAVTAGATYRGTQWSIAGRAEYRDGDLGNRYGLTLSGLRQIGEGRAFGGAFTWFKATQKGGPRTDARAIAVSWAHRPDNSRFALLEKLELREDRARGAVFGKPGPIGGAPLNIDGDATSRRVVNSFSLNWSPVQKREDGTYLGRGEISAFWGTRYVLDRFGADDLKGWSNVFGADIRFDLSETLDVGVAGTVRQNPGGRAYAWSGGPTLGLSPMKNAYVSIGYNVVGFHDRDFEASRYTRSGPFVTLRLKFDQNSFSALGLGARPGSR
;
A
#
# COMPACT_ATOMS: atom_id res chain seq x y z
N VAL A 1 -2.06 20.75 -7.73
CA VAL A 1 -3.29 20.10 -8.22
C VAL A 1 -2.91 18.86 -8.98
N ARG A 2 -3.59 17.76 -8.71
CA ARG A 2 -3.45 16.48 -9.40
C ARG A 2 -4.81 16.06 -9.91
N ALA A 3 -4.88 15.60 -11.15
CA ALA A 3 -6.10 15.06 -11.73
C ALA A 3 -5.75 13.78 -12.50
N GLU A 4 -6.54 12.73 -12.29
CA GLU A 4 -6.40 11.45 -12.96
C GLU A 4 -7.77 11.00 -13.45
N PHE A 5 -7.81 10.44 -14.64
CA PHE A 5 -8.99 9.79 -15.19
C PHE A 5 -8.56 8.47 -15.83
N ALA A 6 -9.29 7.43 -15.54
CA ALA A 6 -9.01 6.10 -16.07
C ALA A 6 -10.31 5.37 -16.43
N THR A 7 -10.26 4.56 -17.47
CA THR A 7 -11.36 3.69 -17.86
C THR A 7 -10.88 2.25 -17.93
N SER A 8 -11.74 1.33 -17.57
CA SER A 8 -11.52 -0.09 -17.75
C SER A 8 -12.72 -0.72 -18.42
N ASP A 9 -12.48 -1.63 -19.35
CA ASP A 9 -13.52 -2.42 -19.99
C ASP A 9 -13.36 -3.90 -19.59
N SER A 10 -14.40 -4.49 -19.03
CA SER A 10 -14.39 -5.88 -18.64
C SER A 10 -15.33 -6.67 -19.55
N SER A 11 -14.74 -7.44 -20.46
CA SER A 11 -15.46 -8.37 -21.34
C SER A 11 -15.68 -9.76 -20.72
N SER A 12 -15.34 -9.97 -19.43
CA SER A 12 -15.37 -11.30 -18.85
C SER A 12 -16.77 -11.74 -18.46
N ARG A 13 -17.15 -12.92 -18.93
CA ARG A 13 -18.19 -13.75 -18.32
C ARG A 13 -17.73 -14.16 -16.91
N ALA A 14 -17.90 -13.29 -15.94
CA ALA A 14 -17.64 -13.63 -14.55
C ALA A 14 -18.87 -14.32 -13.93
N PRO A 15 -18.66 -15.23 -12.95
CA PRO A 15 -19.77 -15.83 -12.21
C PRO A 15 -20.59 -14.73 -11.50
N ALA A 16 -21.83 -15.04 -11.18
CA ALA A 16 -22.96 -14.19 -10.79
C ALA A 16 -22.77 -13.16 -9.65
N THR A 17 -21.56 -12.96 -9.15
CA THR A 17 -21.24 -12.03 -8.06
C THR A 17 -20.51 -10.75 -8.50
N LYS A 18 -20.29 -10.55 -9.82
CA LYS A 18 -19.68 -9.30 -10.34
C LYS A 18 -20.70 -8.45 -11.10
N PRO A 19 -20.59 -7.12 -11.02
CA PRO A 19 -21.43 -6.23 -11.83
C PRO A 19 -21.28 -6.53 -13.31
N ALA A 20 -22.34 -6.26 -14.07
CA ALA A 20 -22.48 -6.56 -15.49
C ALA A 20 -21.27 -6.13 -16.31
N ALA A 21 -20.94 -6.92 -17.34
CA ALA A 21 -19.91 -6.57 -18.33
C ALA A 21 -20.16 -5.17 -18.88
N GLY A 22 -19.14 -4.33 -18.89
CA GLY A 22 -19.23 -2.96 -19.39
C GLY A 22 -17.98 -2.14 -19.09
N THR A 23 -17.97 -0.94 -19.62
CA THR A 23 -16.93 0.05 -19.36
C THR A 23 -17.17 0.67 -17.98
N ALA A 24 -16.17 0.65 -17.12
CA ALA A 24 -16.18 1.31 -15.82
C ALA A 24 -15.09 2.38 -15.74
N THR A 25 -15.36 3.44 -15.01
CA THR A 25 -14.47 4.59 -14.91
C THR A 25 -14.01 4.81 -13.46
N ALA A 26 -12.85 5.41 -13.33
CA ALA A 26 -12.37 6.01 -12.09
C ALA A 26 -11.78 7.38 -12.40
N TRP A 27 -11.97 8.31 -11.49
CA TRP A 27 -11.34 9.63 -11.56
C TRP A 27 -10.98 10.15 -10.19
N LEU A 28 -9.96 10.97 -10.14
CA LEU A 28 -9.44 11.64 -8.95
C LEU A 28 -9.06 13.06 -9.32
N VAL A 29 -9.46 14.01 -8.48
CA VAL A 29 -8.99 15.39 -8.51
C VAL A 29 -8.58 15.76 -7.09
N GLU A 30 -7.35 16.23 -6.93
CA GLU A 30 -6.79 16.68 -5.66
C GLU A 30 -6.18 18.07 -5.82
N ALA A 31 -6.40 18.93 -4.86
CA ALA A 31 -5.78 20.24 -4.77
C ALA A 31 -5.15 20.39 -3.38
N GLU A 32 -3.84 20.58 -3.34
CA GLU A 32 -3.07 20.79 -2.12
C GLU A 32 -2.56 22.22 -2.06
N HIS A 33 -2.65 22.80 -0.88
CA HIS A 33 -2.02 24.06 -0.54
C HIS A 33 -1.19 23.91 0.72
N HIS A 34 0.09 24.26 0.63
CA HIS A 34 1.01 24.27 1.75
C HIS A 34 1.52 25.69 1.99
N GLY A 35 1.10 26.28 3.08
CA GLY A 35 1.48 27.63 3.48
C GLY A 35 1.97 27.72 4.93
N LYS A 36 2.48 28.87 5.32
CA LYS A 36 2.93 29.09 6.70
C LYS A 36 1.78 28.99 7.70
N ALA A 37 0.61 29.52 7.34
CA ALA A 37 -0.57 29.55 8.21
C ALA A 37 -1.60 28.47 7.86
N LEU A 38 -1.71 28.07 6.60
CA LEU A 38 -2.75 27.15 6.13
C LEU A 38 -2.12 26.01 5.34
N ASP A 39 -2.42 24.77 5.73
CA ASP A 39 -2.28 23.58 4.94
C ASP A 39 -3.70 23.07 4.61
N LEU A 40 -3.96 22.80 3.35
CA LEU A 40 -5.28 22.40 2.86
C LEU A 40 -5.15 21.32 1.79
N LEU A 41 -5.95 20.27 1.90
CA LEU A 41 -6.15 19.26 0.88
C LEU A 41 -7.65 19.20 0.56
N ALA A 42 -8.01 19.50 -0.68
CA ALA A 42 -9.34 19.24 -1.20
C ALA A 42 -9.27 18.10 -2.21
N TYR A 43 -10.16 17.14 -2.12
CA TYR A 43 -10.18 16.01 -3.03
C TYR A 43 -11.60 15.63 -3.44
N ALA A 44 -11.68 15.12 -4.67
CA ALA A 44 -12.88 14.52 -5.22
C ALA A 44 -12.46 13.27 -6.00
N ARG A 45 -13.10 12.15 -5.74
CA ARG A 45 -12.77 10.88 -6.39
C ARG A 45 -13.98 9.98 -6.53
N GLU A 46 -13.98 9.21 -7.60
CA GLU A 46 -14.98 8.19 -7.86
C GLU A 46 -14.30 6.97 -8.46
N GLN A 47 -14.70 5.82 -8.00
CA GLN A 47 -14.30 4.55 -8.58
C GLN A 47 -15.54 3.68 -8.72
N GLN A 48 -15.95 3.41 -9.95
CA GLN A 48 -17.10 2.54 -10.21
C GLN A 48 -16.79 1.09 -9.82
N ALA A 49 -17.80 0.35 -9.36
CA ALA A 49 -17.64 -1.03 -8.85
C ALA A 49 -17.04 -2.01 -9.86
N GLY A 50 -17.22 -1.76 -11.14
CA GLY A 50 -16.63 -2.55 -12.23
C GLY A 50 -15.24 -2.11 -12.66
N TYR A 51 -14.70 -1.05 -12.07
CA TYR A 51 -13.39 -0.53 -12.46
C TYR A 51 -12.25 -1.39 -11.92
N GLY A 52 -11.25 -1.59 -12.77
CA GLY A 52 -10.01 -2.29 -12.43
C GLY A 52 -9.93 -3.70 -12.99
N VAL A 53 -8.71 -4.22 -13.01
CA VAL A 53 -8.36 -5.55 -13.55
C VAL A 53 -8.35 -6.65 -12.48
N GLY A 54 -9.14 -6.49 -11.41
CA GLY A 54 -9.26 -7.49 -10.35
C GLY A 54 -8.08 -7.56 -9.36
N GLN A 55 -7.08 -6.71 -9.52
CA GLN A 55 -5.95 -6.61 -8.58
C GLN A 55 -6.12 -5.49 -7.55
N THR A 56 -7.05 -4.58 -7.78
CA THR A 56 -7.34 -3.45 -6.90
C THR A 56 -8.67 -3.66 -6.19
N ASN A 57 -8.70 -4.58 -5.23
CA ASN A 57 -9.74 -4.56 -4.21
C ASN A 57 -9.43 -3.42 -3.23
N THR A 58 -9.61 -2.20 -3.67
CA THR A 58 -9.57 -1.06 -2.76
C THR A 58 -10.92 -0.95 -2.03
N PRO A 59 -10.94 -0.56 -0.76
CA PRO A 59 -12.19 -0.31 -0.02
C PRO A 59 -13.04 0.81 -0.65
N GLU A 60 -12.53 1.51 -1.64
CA GLU A 60 -13.18 2.60 -2.38
C GLU A 60 -13.84 2.16 -3.69
N ASN A 61 -13.79 0.87 -4.02
CA ASN A 61 -14.45 0.35 -5.21
C ASN A 61 -15.98 0.47 -5.09
N GLY A 62 -16.61 1.11 -6.06
CA GLY A 62 -18.04 1.40 -6.04
C GLY A 62 -18.42 2.61 -5.20
N THR A 63 -17.50 3.54 -4.96
CA THR A 63 -17.77 4.74 -4.17
C THR A 63 -17.43 6.04 -4.91
N ARG A 64 -18.09 7.10 -4.50
CA ARG A 64 -17.75 8.49 -4.83
C ARG A 64 -17.50 9.24 -3.54
N LYS A 65 -16.37 9.92 -3.43
CA LYS A 65 -15.97 10.62 -2.23
C LYS A 65 -15.49 12.04 -2.51
N PHE A 66 -15.98 12.98 -1.74
CA PHE A 66 -15.52 14.36 -1.72
C PHE A 66 -15.04 14.70 -0.33
N GLY A 67 -13.94 15.38 -0.21
CA GLY A 67 -13.42 15.73 1.09
C GLY A 67 -12.55 16.98 1.10
N LEU A 68 -12.42 17.51 2.29
CA LEU A 68 -11.58 18.65 2.62
C LEU A 68 -10.86 18.33 3.94
N ASP A 69 -9.53 18.37 3.94
CA ASP A 69 -8.70 18.24 5.13
C ASP A 69 -7.84 19.49 5.25
N GLY A 70 -7.73 20.05 6.44
CA GLY A 70 -6.96 21.26 6.61
C GLY A 70 -6.42 21.46 8.02
N ARG A 71 -5.36 22.26 8.09
CA ARG A 71 -4.79 22.79 9.33
C ARG A 71 -4.57 24.28 9.16
N LEU A 72 -5.21 25.06 9.99
CA LEU A 72 -5.00 26.51 10.12
C LEU A 72 -4.18 26.78 11.38
N ARG A 73 -2.98 27.34 11.21
CA ARG A 73 -2.13 27.82 12.32
C ARG A 73 -2.48 29.27 12.63
N ILE A 74 -3.16 29.50 13.74
CA ILE A 74 -3.57 30.84 14.17
C ILE A 74 -2.39 31.54 14.84
N THR A 75 -1.69 30.80 15.71
CA THR A 75 -0.45 31.23 16.34
C THR A 75 0.56 30.08 16.30
N PRO A 76 1.85 30.26 16.71
CA PRO A 76 2.78 29.15 16.83
C PRO A 76 2.26 28.00 17.70
N ASP A 77 1.46 28.32 18.70
CA ASP A 77 0.97 27.37 19.71
C ASP A 77 -0.49 26.93 19.46
N LEU A 78 -1.26 27.67 18.65
CA LEU A 78 -2.68 27.39 18.42
C LEU A 78 -2.94 27.06 16.97
N SER A 79 -3.54 25.89 16.72
CA SER A 79 -4.00 25.48 15.39
C SER A 79 -5.41 24.91 15.43
N ILE A 80 -6.13 25.05 14.33
CA ILE A 80 -7.40 24.38 14.09
C ILE A 80 -7.15 23.33 13.00
N ILE A 81 -7.55 22.10 13.28
CA ILE A 81 -7.52 20.98 12.35
C ILE A 81 -8.97 20.65 11.99
N GLY A 82 -9.27 20.59 10.71
CA GLY A 82 -10.59 20.25 10.20
C GLY A 82 -10.50 19.17 9.16
N SER A 83 -11.48 18.28 9.15
CA SER A 83 -11.75 17.35 8.07
C SER A 83 -13.24 17.26 7.86
N ALA A 84 -13.67 17.20 6.59
CA ALA A 84 -15.06 16.95 6.25
C ALA A 84 -15.09 16.15 4.95
N TRP A 85 -15.93 15.13 4.91
CA TRP A 85 -16.07 14.33 3.72
C TRP A 85 -17.47 13.73 3.59
N ASN A 86 -17.84 13.47 2.35
CA ASN A 86 -19.04 12.75 1.97
C ASN A 86 -18.68 11.59 1.06
N GLU A 87 -19.28 10.44 1.29
CA GLU A 87 -19.07 9.21 0.53
C GLU A 87 -20.43 8.61 0.14
N ASP A 88 -20.64 8.45 -1.16
CA ASP A 88 -21.80 7.82 -1.74
C ASP A 88 -21.41 6.43 -2.27
N TYR A 89 -22.19 5.40 -1.97
CA TYR A 89 -22.03 4.06 -2.51
C TYR A 89 -22.82 3.95 -3.81
N LEU A 90 -22.11 3.83 -4.94
CA LEU A 90 -22.70 3.91 -6.29
C LEU A 90 -23.64 2.73 -6.63
N GLY A 91 -23.52 1.62 -5.92
CA GLY A 91 -24.34 0.42 -6.12
C GLY A 91 -25.51 0.31 -5.18
N SER A 92 -25.71 1.26 -4.28
CA SER A 92 -26.73 1.22 -3.24
C SER A 92 -27.24 2.63 -2.88
N ALA A 93 -28.24 2.71 -2.00
CA ALA A 93 -28.71 3.98 -1.47
C ALA A 93 -27.89 4.47 -0.27
N ALA A 94 -26.86 3.73 0.12
CA ALA A 94 -26.03 4.06 1.26
C ALA A 94 -25.17 5.31 1.00
N ARG A 95 -25.04 6.13 2.03
CA ARG A 95 -24.26 7.35 2.01
C ARG A 95 -23.71 7.64 3.39
N ARG A 96 -22.49 8.16 3.45
CA ARG A 96 -21.90 8.64 4.70
C ARG A 96 -21.43 10.08 4.55
N ALA A 97 -21.77 10.92 5.50
CA ALA A 97 -21.20 12.25 5.66
C ALA A 97 -20.54 12.34 7.04
N ALA A 98 -19.30 12.79 7.10
CA ALA A 98 -18.60 12.97 8.36
C ALA A 98 -17.79 14.27 8.35
N GLY A 99 -17.67 14.90 9.51
CA GLY A 99 -16.89 16.09 9.70
C GLY A 99 -16.28 16.14 11.10
N ARG A 100 -15.13 16.77 11.20
CA ARG A 100 -14.42 17.00 12.45
C ARG A 100 -13.76 18.35 12.42
N ALA A 101 -13.88 19.09 13.52
CA ALA A 101 -13.13 20.30 13.76
C ALA A 101 -12.52 20.24 15.16
N LEU A 102 -11.18 20.41 15.26
CA LEU A 102 -10.42 20.29 16.48
C LEU A 102 -9.47 21.48 16.64
N ALA A 103 -9.62 22.26 17.70
CA ALA A 103 -8.67 23.25 18.13
C ALA A 103 -7.58 22.56 18.98
N GLU A 104 -6.32 22.78 18.64
CA GLU A 104 -5.14 22.29 19.37
C GLU A 104 -4.33 23.49 19.87
N TYR A 105 -4.13 23.57 21.17
CA TYR A 105 -3.20 24.49 21.79
C TYR A 105 -2.03 23.72 22.37
N ARG A 106 -0.83 23.93 21.87
CA ARG A 106 0.39 23.20 22.21
C ARG A 106 1.44 24.11 22.78
N THR A 107 1.85 23.81 23.98
CA THR A 107 3.02 24.42 24.64
C THR A 107 4.03 23.33 25.03
N ARG A 108 5.17 23.74 25.57
CA ARG A 108 6.17 22.80 26.05
C ARG A 108 5.66 21.88 27.18
N ALA A 109 4.74 22.36 28.01
CA ALA A 109 4.27 21.65 29.20
C ALA A 109 2.83 21.20 29.14
N LEU A 110 2.03 21.75 28.23
CA LEU A 110 0.60 21.50 28.16
C LEU A 110 0.11 21.49 26.70
N ASP A 111 -0.59 20.45 26.34
CA ASP A 111 -1.35 20.37 25.08
C ASP A 111 -2.83 20.27 25.45
N LEU A 112 -3.65 21.14 24.89
CA LEU A 112 -5.11 21.10 25.03
C LEU A 112 -5.74 20.87 23.67
N ARG A 113 -6.78 20.07 23.65
CA ARG A 113 -7.56 19.75 22.45
C ARG A 113 -9.03 19.88 22.76
N ALA A 114 -9.76 20.59 21.91
CA ALA A 114 -11.22 20.71 22.03
C ALA A 114 -11.84 20.76 20.64
N GLY A 115 -12.90 19.99 20.42
CA GLY A 115 -13.51 19.93 19.11
C GLY A 115 -14.83 19.19 19.08
N LEU A 116 -15.34 19.08 17.86
CA LEU A 116 -16.56 18.37 17.54
C LEU A 116 -16.32 17.43 16.38
N ALA A 117 -16.92 16.25 16.43
CA ALA A 117 -17.03 15.32 15.32
C ALA A 117 -18.50 15.00 15.09
N ILE A 118 -18.91 15.00 13.83
CA ILE A 118 -20.26 14.66 13.41
C ILE A 118 -20.19 13.56 12.36
N ALA A 119 -21.13 12.62 12.40
CA ALA A 119 -21.31 11.62 11.36
C ALA A 119 -22.80 11.42 11.12
N SER A 120 -23.15 11.20 9.87
CA SER A 120 -24.50 10.83 9.44
C SER A 120 -24.39 9.74 8.40
N ASP A 121 -24.94 8.58 8.71
CA ASP A 121 -24.94 7.39 7.88
C ASP A 121 -26.37 7.10 7.42
N ARG A 122 -26.56 7.04 6.11
CA ARG A 122 -27.78 6.50 5.51
C ARG A 122 -27.47 5.06 5.06
N LEU A 123 -28.22 4.12 5.57
CA LEU A 123 -28.09 2.71 5.24
C LEU A 123 -28.88 2.36 3.96
N ASP A 124 -28.62 1.20 3.38
CA ASP A 124 -29.31 0.71 2.16
C ASP A 124 -30.81 0.57 2.33
N ASP A 125 -31.27 0.26 3.54
CA ASP A 125 -32.70 0.17 3.88
C ASP A 125 -33.37 1.53 4.10
N GLY A 126 -32.63 2.63 3.89
CA GLY A 126 -33.10 4.00 4.04
C GLY A 126 -33.07 4.55 5.47
N ARG A 127 -32.73 3.74 6.48
CA ARG A 127 -32.51 4.23 7.84
C ARG A 127 -31.35 5.19 7.88
N THR A 128 -31.48 6.22 8.70
CA THR A 128 -30.40 7.17 8.94
C THR A 128 -29.99 7.08 10.39
N THR A 129 -28.68 6.91 10.62
CA THR A 129 -28.06 6.98 11.93
C THR A 129 -27.13 8.19 12.00
N SER A 130 -27.06 8.83 13.15
CA SER A 130 -26.21 10.00 13.32
C SER A 130 -25.52 9.98 14.68
N SER A 131 -24.35 10.60 14.72
CA SER A 131 -23.60 10.83 15.96
C SER A 131 -23.00 12.21 15.95
N THR A 132 -23.11 12.91 17.07
CA THR A 132 -22.39 14.16 17.33
C THR A 132 -21.61 13.99 18.61
N ILE A 133 -20.29 14.14 18.52
CA ILE A 133 -19.35 13.88 19.61
C ILE A 133 -18.56 15.16 19.92
N ALA A 134 -18.62 15.59 21.16
CA ALA A 134 -17.65 16.57 21.68
C ALA A 134 -16.35 15.85 22.02
N GLN A 135 -15.24 16.38 21.56
CA GLN A 135 -13.90 15.85 21.80
C GLN A 135 -13.13 16.81 22.68
N LEU A 136 -12.68 16.34 23.84
CA LEU A 136 -11.85 17.10 24.76
C LEU A 136 -10.58 16.27 25.04
N GLY A 137 -9.44 16.92 25.10
CA GLY A 137 -8.19 16.26 25.42
C GLY A 137 -7.23 17.22 26.13
N ALA A 138 -6.46 16.69 27.05
CA ALA A 138 -5.40 17.41 27.74
C ALA A 138 -4.20 16.49 27.93
N THR A 139 -3.02 16.95 27.53
CA THR A 139 -1.75 16.29 27.85
C THR A 139 -0.94 17.24 28.69
N LYS A 140 -0.57 16.84 29.89
CA LYS A 140 0.27 17.63 30.83
C LYS A 140 1.61 16.94 31.03
N ARG A 141 2.70 17.71 30.85
CA ARG A 141 4.06 17.26 31.10
C ARG A 141 4.55 17.93 32.38
N LEU A 142 5.02 17.10 33.30
CA LEU A 142 5.46 17.49 34.66
C LEU A 142 6.89 16.99 34.89
N PHE A 143 7.58 17.59 35.86
CA PHE A 143 8.92 17.18 36.30
C PHE A 143 9.92 17.13 35.13
N ASP A 144 10.04 18.22 34.36
CA ASP A 144 10.90 18.31 33.18
C ASP A 144 10.63 17.20 32.16
N ASN A 145 9.36 16.96 31.88
CA ASN A 145 8.85 15.93 30.98
C ASN A 145 9.06 14.47 31.46
N LYS A 146 9.42 14.24 32.71
CA LYS A 146 9.50 12.89 33.27
C LYS A 146 8.15 12.24 33.43
N LEU A 147 7.11 13.01 33.74
CA LEU A 147 5.73 12.51 33.82
C LEU A 147 4.86 13.18 32.75
N GLU A 148 4.28 12.36 31.88
CA GLU A 148 3.27 12.78 30.93
C GLU A 148 1.93 12.13 31.32
N LEU A 149 0.91 12.95 31.47
CA LEU A 149 -0.47 12.55 31.73
C LEU A 149 -1.30 12.98 30.52
N ASP A 150 -2.02 12.05 29.91
CA ASP A 150 -2.92 12.31 28.78
C ASP A 150 -4.32 11.85 29.15
N ALA A 151 -5.27 12.76 29.08
CA ALA A 151 -6.69 12.50 29.27
C ALA A 151 -7.44 12.91 28.01
N GLN A 152 -8.29 12.03 27.53
CA GLN A 152 -9.16 12.26 26.37
C GLN A 152 -10.57 11.83 26.70
N THR A 153 -11.53 12.64 26.26
CA THR A 153 -12.94 12.38 26.46
C THR A 153 -13.68 12.71 25.17
N GLU A 154 -14.47 11.76 24.70
CA GLU A 154 -15.40 11.89 23.60
C GLU A 154 -16.81 11.68 24.16
N LEU A 155 -17.63 12.71 24.08
CA LEU A 155 -18.97 12.73 24.67
C LEU A 155 -20.02 12.91 23.59
N PRO A 156 -21.04 12.06 23.53
CA PRO A 156 -22.16 12.27 22.63
C PRO A 156 -22.94 13.53 23.05
N ILE A 157 -23.32 14.34 22.06
CA ILE A 157 -24.17 15.50 22.21
C ILE A 157 -25.53 15.18 21.59
N GLY A 158 -26.63 15.45 22.31
CA GLY A 158 -27.98 15.28 21.77
C GLY A 158 -28.63 13.91 21.92
N GLY A 159 -28.01 12.99 22.70
CA GLY A 159 -28.63 11.72 23.08
C GLY A 159 -28.59 10.62 22.02
N GLN A 160 -28.12 10.90 20.82
CA GLN A 160 -27.96 9.90 19.76
C GLN A 160 -26.46 9.57 19.60
N ASN A 161 -26.13 8.31 19.76
CA ASN A 161 -24.79 7.76 19.53
C ASN A 161 -24.93 6.41 18.82
N GLU A 162 -25.59 6.46 17.67
CA GLU A 162 -26.01 5.27 16.91
C GLU A 162 -24.92 4.79 15.94
N SER A 163 -23.88 5.60 15.69
CA SER A 163 -22.79 5.18 14.82
C SER A 163 -21.77 4.35 15.60
N ILE A 164 -21.46 3.15 15.12
CA ILE A 164 -20.50 2.23 15.72
C ILE A 164 -19.06 2.81 15.74
N ASP A 165 -18.73 3.69 14.79
CA ASP A 165 -17.41 4.29 14.66
C ASP A 165 -17.19 5.49 15.61
N PHE A 166 -18.25 5.95 16.27
CA PHE A 166 -18.24 7.13 17.13
C PHE A 166 -18.83 6.87 18.52
N PRO A 167 -18.29 5.88 19.27
CA PRO A 167 -18.75 5.62 20.64
C PRO A 167 -18.31 6.73 21.58
N ALA A 168 -19.03 6.92 22.67
CA ALA A 168 -18.51 7.68 23.81
C ALA A 168 -17.23 7.01 24.30
N ARG A 169 -16.14 7.77 24.44
CA ARG A 169 -14.84 7.24 24.82
C ARG A 169 -14.16 8.11 25.86
N HIS A 170 -13.65 7.45 26.88
CA HIS A 170 -12.85 8.08 27.93
C HIS A 170 -11.53 7.34 28.04
N LYS A 171 -10.44 8.05 27.87
CA LYS A 171 -9.10 7.50 27.94
C LYS A 171 -8.25 8.31 28.90
N LEU A 172 -7.59 7.65 29.82
CA LEU A 172 -6.57 8.20 30.67
C LEU A 172 -5.29 7.40 30.49
N SER A 173 -4.18 8.06 30.22
CA SER A 173 -2.88 7.38 30.15
C SER A 173 -1.81 8.19 30.88
N ALA A 174 -0.85 7.48 31.43
CA ALA A 174 0.30 8.03 32.13
C ALA A 174 1.58 7.38 31.61
N ARG A 175 2.60 8.19 31.43
CA ARG A 175 3.94 7.76 31.09
C ARG A 175 4.92 8.43 32.07
N TYR A 176 5.66 7.64 32.82
CA TYR A 176 6.61 8.13 33.82
C TYR A 176 8.02 7.62 33.57
N ALA A 177 8.91 8.49 33.18
CA ALA A 177 10.32 8.20 33.03
C ALA A 177 10.98 8.20 34.45
N VAL A 178 11.13 6.99 35.00
CA VAL A 178 11.78 6.78 36.30
C VAL A 178 13.28 7.15 36.19
N THR A 179 13.87 6.71 35.07
CA THR A 179 15.22 7.07 34.65
C THR A 179 15.22 7.31 33.13
N ASP A 180 16.34 7.73 32.56
CA ASP A 180 16.48 7.88 31.11
C ASP A 180 16.31 6.55 30.35
N SER A 181 16.53 5.44 31.06
CA SER A 181 16.42 4.08 30.48
C SER A 181 15.15 3.34 30.86
N VAL A 182 14.37 3.83 31.84
CA VAL A 182 13.20 3.14 32.38
C VAL A 182 11.99 4.04 32.35
N THR A 183 10.99 3.67 31.60
CA THR A 183 9.70 4.36 31.54
C THR A 183 8.57 3.41 31.94
N LEU A 184 7.77 3.79 32.90
CA LEU A 184 6.52 3.11 33.21
C LEU A 184 5.39 3.69 32.36
N VAL A 185 4.48 2.82 31.93
CA VAL A 185 3.30 3.20 31.16
C VAL A 185 2.06 2.62 31.80
N GLY A 186 1.00 3.40 31.85
CA GLY A 186 -0.29 2.95 32.35
C GLY A 186 -1.41 3.62 31.59
N GLY A 187 -2.57 2.98 31.53
CA GLY A 187 -3.72 3.58 30.87
C GLY A 187 -5.00 2.80 31.15
N TYR A 188 -6.08 3.54 31.04
CA TYR A 188 -7.42 3.01 31.15
C TYR A 188 -8.30 3.67 30.09
N GLU A 189 -9.10 2.86 29.40
CA GLU A 189 -10.01 3.32 28.38
C GLU A 189 -11.37 2.64 28.55
N ILE A 190 -12.42 3.43 28.40
CA ILE A 190 -13.81 2.97 28.32
C ILE A 190 -14.34 3.49 27.00
N ALA A 191 -14.92 2.61 26.18
CA ALA A 191 -15.67 2.97 24.97
C ALA A 191 -17.08 2.41 25.12
N LYS A 192 -18.10 3.27 25.01
CA LYS A 192 -19.50 2.90 25.18
C LYS A 192 -20.37 3.55 24.11
N GLY A 193 -21.16 2.74 23.44
CA GLY A 193 -22.14 3.12 22.44
C GLY A 193 -23.24 2.06 22.38
N ASP A 194 -24.18 2.22 21.47
CA ASP A 194 -25.33 1.29 21.35
C ASP A 194 -24.88 -0.13 20.97
N SER A 195 -23.79 -0.24 20.20
CA SER A 195 -23.25 -1.53 19.76
C SER A 195 -21.93 -1.90 20.43
N ILE A 196 -21.37 -1.03 21.30
CA ILE A 196 -20.04 -1.21 21.88
C ILE A 196 -20.08 -0.94 23.39
N ASP A 197 -19.61 -1.90 24.18
CA ASP A 197 -19.18 -1.68 25.58
C ASP A 197 -17.82 -2.36 25.73
N ALA A 198 -16.76 -1.55 25.71
CA ALA A 198 -15.39 -2.04 25.82
C ALA A 198 -14.66 -1.29 26.93
N ARG A 199 -13.89 -2.02 27.73
CA ARG A 199 -13.04 -1.48 28.79
C ARG A 199 -11.67 -2.11 28.66
N THR A 200 -10.65 -1.26 28.67
CA THR A 200 -9.27 -1.73 28.56
C THR A 200 -8.42 -1.06 29.64
N ALA A 201 -7.74 -1.86 30.42
CA ALA A 201 -6.71 -1.44 31.36
C ALA A 201 -5.35 -1.94 30.87
N ARG A 202 -4.33 -1.10 31.01
CA ARG A 202 -2.95 -1.44 30.65
C ARG A 202 -1.99 -0.93 31.70
N VAL A 203 -1.02 -1.76 32.08
CA VAL A 203 0.15 -1.36 32.85
C VAL A 203 1.38 -2.04 32.25
N GLY A 204 2.48 -1.30 32.14
CA GLY A 204 3.67 -1.85 31.53
C GLY A 204 4.89 -0.96 31.70
N PHE A 205 5.96 -1.33 31.02
CA PHE A 205 7.20 -0.59 31.01
C PHE A 205 7.86 -0.61 29.63
N ASP A 206 8.69 0.40 29.39
CA ASP A 206 9.56 0.55 28.24
C ASP A 206 10.98 0.78 28.77
N LEU A 207 11.86 -0.17 28.52
CA LEU A 207 13.24 -0.15 28.99
C LEU A 207 14.19 0.02 27.82
N LYS A 208 15.23 0.81 28.03
CA LYS A 208 16.40 0.92 27.15
C LYS A 208 17.64 0.46 27.92
N PRO A 209 17.80 -0.87 28.09
CA PRO A 209 18.79 -1.41 29.02
C PRO A 209 20.24 -1.17 28.56
N TRP A 210 20.46 -0.99 27.27
CA TRP A 210 21.78 -0.67 26.66
C TRP A 210 21.59 -0.01 25.30
N THR A 211 22.65 0.44 24.69
CA THR A 211 22.62 1.10 23.38
C THR A 211 22.06 0.17 22.29
N GLY A 212 21.04 0.66 21.59
CA GLY A 212 20.36 -0.08 20.51
C GLY A 212 19.36 -1.12 21.00
N GLY A 213 19.28 -1.38 22.32
CA GLY A 213 18.33 -2.30 22.94
C GLY A 213 17.07 -1.59 23.41
N ARG A 214 15.89 -2.20 23.20
CA ARG A 214 14.62 -1.76 23.77
C ARG A 214 13.78 -2.98 24.15
N LEU A 215 13.31 -2.99 25.37
CA LEU A 215 12.40 -4.01 25.91
C LEU A 215 11.10 -3.34 26.33
N VAL A 216 9.99 -3.82 25.82
CA VAL A 216 8.64 -3.35 26.15
C VAL A 216 7.84 -4.52 26.69
N ALA A 217 7.17 -4.35 27.82
CA ALA A 217 6.21 -5.33 28.27
C ALA A 217 5.01 -4.63 28.92
N SER A 218 3.84 -5.23 28.75
CA SER A 218 2.61 -4.76 29.37
C SER A 218 1.68 -5.90 29.72
N ALA A 219 1.01 -5.78 30.86
CA ALA A 219 -0.16 -6.55 31.20
C ALA A 219 -1.40 -5.72 30.82
N ASN A 220 -2.33 -6.37 30.15
CA ASN A 220 -3.52 -5.74 29.63
C ASN A 220 -4.74 -6.55 30.10
N GLN A 221 -5.79 -5.85 30.44
CA GLN A 221 -7.11 -6.42 30.70
C GLN A 221 -8.10 -5.75 29.78
N GLN A 222 -8.79 -6.51 28.98
CA GLN A 222 -9.81 -6.04 28.05
C GLN A 222 -11.11 -6.77 28.34
N SER A 223 -12.23 -6.04 28.31
CA SER A 223 -13.56 -6.62 28.35
C SER A 223 -14.38 -5.98 27.26
N THR A 224 -15.02 -6.80 26.44
CA THR A 224 -15.93 -6.35 25.38
C THR A 224 -17.25 -7.12 25.51
N ASN A 225 -18.35 -6.50 25.10
CA ASN A 225 -19.67 -7.17 25.11
C ASN A 225 -19.74 -8.36 24.13
N GLU A 226 -18.89 -8.37 23.08
CA GLU A 226 -18.91 -9.45 22.08
C GLU A 226 -18.14 -10.69 22.55
N TYR A 227 -16.99 -10.50 23.22
CA TYR A 227 -16.05 -11.58 23.52
C TYR A 227 -15.79 -11.77 25.02
N GLY A 228 -16.35 -10.89 25.87
CA GLY A 228 -16.16 -10.97 27.31
C GLY A 228 -14.76 -10.52 27.77
N PRO A 229 -14.38 -10.86 29.02
CA PRO A 229 -13.12 -10.42 29.60
C PRO A 229 -11.94 -11.27 29.13
N ARG A 230 -10.81 -10.60 28.85
CA ARG A 230 -9.52 -11.20 28.55
C ARG A 230 -8.40 -10.46 29.28
N SER A 231 -7.52 -11.19 29.91
CA SER A 231 -6.26 -10.68 30.44
C SER A 231 -5.11 -11.26 29.63
N PHE A 232 -4.20 -10.42 29.16
CA PHE A 232 -3.08 -10.84 28.32
C PHE A 232 -1.82 -10.01 28.58
N ALA A 233 -0.67 -10.63 28.35
CA ALA A 233 0.62 -9.98 28.31
C ALA A 233 1.01 -9.68 26.86
N ALA A 234 1.50 -8.47 26.59
CA ALA A 234 2.16 -8.13 25.36
C ALA A 234 3.62 -7.79 25.67
N TYR A 235 4.54 -8.28 24.85
CA TYR A 235 5.98 -8.09 25.05
C TYR A 235 6.69 -7.89 23.72
N GLY A 236 7.77 -7.13 23.77
CA GLY A 236 8.64 -6.87 22.63
C GLY A 236 10.07 -6.58 23.07
N LEU A 237 11.02 -7.19 22.38
CA LEU A 237 12.44 -6.88 22.48
C LEU A 237 12.93 -6.51 21.09
N SER A 238 13.60 -5.40 20.98
CA SER A 238 14.29 -5.02 19.75
C SER A 238 15.74 -4.66 20.06
N GLN A 239 16.63 -5.09 19.19
CA GLN A 239 18.05 -4.79 19.22
C GLN A 239 18.52 -4.41 17.84
N SER A 240 19.23 -3.28 17.74
CA SER A 240 19.96 -2.89 16.53
C SER A 240 21.43 -2.66 16.91
N LEU A 241 22.30 -3.37 16.22
CA LEU A 241 23.74 -3.35 16.45
C LEU A 241 24.45 -2.87 15.19
N PRO A 242 24.92 -1.63 15.13
CA PRO A 242 25.86 -1.21 14.11
C PRO A 242 27.23 -1.84 14.37
N ILE A 243 27.72 -2.62 13.42
CA ILE A 243 29.04 -3.27 13.44
C ILE A 243 29.95 -2.52 12.47
N GLY A 244 30.74 -1.60 13.00
CA GLY A 244 31.50 -0.67 12.18
C GLY A 244 30.57 0.28 11.40
N GLN A 245 31.05 0.76 10.24
CA GLN A 245 30.33 1.77 9.44
C GLN A 245 29.41 1.14 8.37
N ARG A 246 29.47 -0.17 8.15
CA ARG A 246 28.87 -0.81 6.97
C ARG A 246 27.87 -1.91 7.28
N LEU A 247 27.94 -2.53 8.44
CA LEU A 247 27.08 -3.63 8.82
C LEU A 247 26.17 -3.21 9.97
N THR A 248 24.88 -3.44 9.81
CA THR A 248 23.88 -3.33 10.89
C THR A 248 23.17 -4.68 11.02
N VAL A 249 23.10 -5.19 12.24
CA VAL A 249 22.34 -6.40 12.58
C VAL A 249 21.18 -5.99 13.45
N ASP A 250 19.99 -6.47 13.14
CA ASP A 250 18.78 -6.21 13.89
C ASP A 250 18.14 -7.53 14.35
N PHE A 251 17.57 -7.47 15.52
CA PHE A 251 16.81 -8.58 16.12
C PHE A 251 15.55 -8.03 16.74
N THR A 252 14.43 -8.71 16.54
CA THR A 252 13.17 -8.42 17.24
C THR A 252 12.54 -9.70 17.77
N LEU A 253 11.95 -9.60 18.96
CA LEU A 253 11.07 -10.58 19.54
C LEU A 253 9.77 -9.85 19.90
N ASP A 254 8.65 -10.29 19.37
CA ASP A 254 7.34 -9.72 19.66
C ASP A 254 6.36 -10.84 20.03
N GLY A 255 5.48 -10.55 20.94
CA GLY A 255 4.49 -11.55 21.32
C GLY A 255 3.33 -10.99 22.12
N ASN A 256 2.32 -11.84 22.18
CA ASN A 256 1.09 -11.63 22.91
C ASN A 256 0.65 -12.96 23.49
N LYS A 257 0.36 -13.02 24.79
CA LYS A 257 -0.02 -14.23 25.49
C LYS A 257 -1.23 -13.99 26.39
N THR A 258 -2.30 -14.72 26.16
CA THR A 258 -3.49 -14.74 27.01
C THR A 258 -3.14 -15.39 28.34
N LEU A 259 -3.41 -14.68 29.44
CA LEU A 259 -3.20 -15.11 30.82
C LEU A 259 -4.48 -15.63 31.46
N GLY A 260 -5.63 -15.19 30.96
CA GLY A 260 -6.94 -15.63 31.46
C GLY A 260 -8.08 -14.99 30.67
N GLY A 261 -9.29 -15.56 30.84
CA GLY A 261 -10.47 -15.15 30.12
C GLY A 261 -10.65 -15.92 28.80
N ILE A 262 -11.33 -15.30 27.84
CA ILE A 262 -11.65 -15.94 26.57
C ILE A 262 -10.43 -15.89 25.65
N ASP A 263 -10.13 -17.03 25.03
CA ASP A 263 -9.12 -17.16 24.00
C ASP A 263 -9.65 -16.54 22.67
N PRO A 264 -9.00 -15.49 22.14
CA PRO A 264 -9.45 -14.84 20.90
C PRO A 264 -9.46 -15.78 19.70
N ALA A 265 -8.55 -16.75 19.64
CA ALA A 265 -8.49 -17.71 18.54
C ALA A 265 -9.76 -18.56 18.41
N ARG A 266 -10.50 -18.75 19.52
CA ARG A 266 -11.74 -19.52 19.54
C ARG A 266 -12.97 -18.72 19.17
N VAL A 267 -12.91 -17.38 19.22
CA VAL A 267 -14.06 -16.50 19.01
C VAL A 267 -13.84 -15.49 17.88
N LEU A 268 -12.69 -15.52 17.22
CA LEU A 268 -12.41 -14.67 16.07
C LEU A 268 -13.44 -14.93 14.96
N ASN A 269 -14.32 -13.97 14.78
CA ASN A 269 -15.20 -13.90 13.63
C ASN A 269 -14.70 -12.78 12.71
N PRO A 270 -14.10 -13.08 11.54
CA PRO A 270 -13.59 -12.07 10.61
C PRO A 270 -14.68 -11.10 10.09
N ALA A 271 -15.96 -11.52 10.15
CA ALA A 271 -17.09 -10.71 9.70
C ALA A 271 -17.49 -9.63 10.73
N HIS A 272 -17.04 -9.75 11.97
CA HIS A 272 -17.37 -8.82 13.05
C HIS A 272 -16.09 -8.39 13.78
N PRO A 273 -15.27 -7.51 13.21
CA PRO A 273 -14.11 -6.97 13.89
C PRO A 273 -14.56 -6.18 15.11
N VAL A 274 -13.91 -6.41 16.26
CA VAL A 274 -14.16 -5.64 17.46
C VAL A 274 -13.69 -4.22 17.25
N ALA A 275 -14.58 -3.26 17.32
CA ALA A 275 -14.25 -1.85 17.36
C ALA A 275 -13.71 -1.51 18.75
N SER A 276 -12.46 -1.87 19.03
CA SER A 276 -11.76 -1.46 20.25
C SER A 276 -10.85 -0.27 19.94
N GLY A 277 -10.91 0.74 20.76
CA GLY A 277 -10.02 1.87 20.65
C GLY A 277 -8.68 1.64 21.36
N GLY A 278 -7.71 2.45 20.99
CA GLY A 278 -6.53 2.85 21.76
C GLY A 278 -5.49 1.78 22.08
N PHE A 279 -5.74 0.89 22.99
CA PHE A 279 -4.71 -0.03 23.50
C PHE A 279 -4.77 -1.45 22.92
N ALA A 280 -5.85 -1.83 22.28
CA ALA A 280 -6.04 -3.19 21.75
C ALA A 280 -5.54 -3.39 20.32
N GLY A 281 -4.83 -2.42 19.80
CA GLY A 281 -4.28 -2.39 18.44
C GLY A 281 -5.01 -1.39 17.55
N SER A 282 -4.30 -0.86 16.58
CA SER A 282 -4.79 0.21 15.69
C SER A 282 -6.00 -0.18 14.84
N ASN A 283 -6.33 -1.46 14.77
CA ASN A 283 -7.38 -1.99 13.89
C ASN A 283 -8.59 -2.56 14.65
N GLY A 284 -8.63 -2.44 15.98
CA GLY A 284 -9.73 -3.00 16.78
C GLY A 284 -9.88 -4.53 16.70
N VAL A 285 -8.92 -5.22 16.13
CA VAL A 285 -8.95 -6.68 15.96
C VAL A 285 -8.27 -7.34 17.16
N LEU A 286 -8.94 -8.29 17.77
CA LEU A 286 -8.32 -9.20 18.74
C LEU A 286 -7.26 -10.03 18.01
N THR A 287 -6.01 -9.94 18.45
CA THR A 287 -4.92 -10.76 17.92
C THR A 287 -4.87 -12.10 18.64
N GLU A 288 -4.57 -13.16 17.90
CA GLU A 288 -4.26 -14.48 18.49
C GLU A 288 -3.04 -14.41 19.43
N ASP A 289 -2.91 -15.39 20.31
CA ASP A 289 -1.67 -15.58 21.04
C ASP A 289 -0.57 -15.99 20.07
N PHE A 290 0.55 -15.31 20.13
CA PHE A 290 1.70 -15.61 19.29
C PHE A 290 3.02 -15.15 19.91
N THR A 291 4.10 -15.74 19.42
CA THR A 291 5.48 -15.25 19.58
C THR A 291 6.13 -15.17 18.20
N ALA A 292 6.71 -14.05 17.87
CA ALA A 292 7.43 -13.83 16.62
C ALA A 292 8.87 -13.40 16.90
N VAL A 293 9.79 -14.00 16.19
CA VAL A 293 11.22 -13.66 16.22
C VAL A 293 11.65 -13.26 14.83
N THR A 294 12.37 -12.14 14.73
CA THR A 294 12.96 -11.70 13.48
C THR A 294 14.44 -11.40 13.70
N ALA A 295 15.28 -11.85 12.78
CA ALA A 295 16.69 -11.49 12.72
C ALA A 295 17.01 -10.96 11.34
N GLY A 296 17.70 -9.83 11.27
CA GLY A 296 18.09 -9.18 10.04
C GLY A 296 19.54 -8.72 10.06
N ALA A 297 20.09 -8.56 8.86
CA ALA A 297 21.39 -7.94 8.66
C ALA A 297 21.38 -7.13 7.36
N THR A 298 21.96 -5.94 7.43
CA THR A 298 22.13 -5.07 6.27
C THR A 298 23.60 -4.63 6.18
N TYR A 299 24.22 -4.95 5.06
CA TYR A 299 25.55 -4.49 4.73
C TYR A 299 25.50 -3.46 3.61
N ARG A 300 26.16 -2.32 3.81
CA ARG A 300 26.29 -1.23 2.84
C ARG A 300 27.76 -0.92 2.60
N GLY A 301 28.31 -1.44 1.51
CA GLY A 301 29.63 -1.10 1.01
C GLY A 301 29.58 0.01 -0.04
N THR A 302 30.73 0.33 -0.61
CA THR A 302 30.82 1.33 -1.70
C THR A 302 30.14 0.87 -2.99
N GLN A 303 30.21 -0.41 -3.29
CA GLN A 303 29.65 -1.02 -4.51
C GLN A 303 28.60 -2.10 -4.22
N TRP A 304 28.49 -2.54 -2.98
CA TRP A 304 27.59 -3.60 -2.57
C TRP A 304 26.57 -3.12 -1.55
N SER A 305 25.32 -3.52 -1.75
CA SER A 305 24.28 -3.44 -0.73
C SER A 305 23.67 -4.82 -0.62
N ILE A 306 23.72 -5.43 0.56
CA ILE A 306 23.17 -6.76 0.84
C ILE A 306 22.27 -6.62 2.06
N ALA A 307 21.07 -7.16 1.98
CA ALA A 307 20.14 -7.22 3.10
C ALA A 307 19.56 -8.64 3.19
N GLY A 308 19.44 -9.12 4.41
CA GLY A 308 18.81 -10.40 4.70
C GLY A 308 17.96 -10.29 5.95
N ARG A 309 16.82 -10.98 5.96
CA ARG A 309 15.90 -11.05 7.10
C ARG A 309 15.27 -12.42 7.17
N ALA A 310 15.34 -13.02 8.35
CA ALA A 310 14.63 -14.25 8.69
C ALA A 310 13.59 -13.95 9.76
N GLU A 311 12.41 -14.53 9.63
CA GLU A 311 11.33 -14.42 10.60
C GLU A 311 10.74 -15.79 10.93
N TYR A 312 10.37 -15.97 12.18
CA TYR A 312 9.60 -17.09 12.66
C TYR A 312 8.48 -16.57 13.54
N ARG A 313 7.27 -17.03 13.30
CA ARG A 313 6.11 -16.77 14.15
C ARG A 313 5.46 -18.10 14.52
N ASP A 314 5.27 -18.31 15.81
CA ASP A 314 4.44 -19.36 16.39
C ASP A 314 3.17 -18.72 16.95
N GLY A 315 2.02 -19.11 16.44
CA GLY A 315 0.71 -18.60 16.84
C GLY A 315 -0.29 -19.72 17.08
N ASP A 316 -1.37 -19.41 17.79
CA ASP A 316 -2.40 -20.41 18.11
C ASP A 316 -3.14 -20.88 16.85
N LEU A 317 -3.29 -20.04 15.84
CA LEU A 317 -3.91 -20.39 14.55
C LEU A 317 -2.94 -21.02 13.57
N GLY A 318 -1.64 -20.81 13.73
CA GLY A 318 -0.65 -21.38 12.82
C GLY A 318 0.73 -20.76 12.95
N ASN A 319 1.67 -21.40 12.26
CA ASN A 319 3.08 -21.02 12.27
C ASN A 319 3.48 -20.43 10.93
N ARG A 320 4.37 -19.43 10.97
CA ARG A 320 4.92 -18.79 9.77
C ARG A 320 6.44 -18.74 9.85
N TYR A 321 7.08 -19.05 8.73
CA TYR A 321 8.51 -18.87 8.48
C TYR A 321 8.68 -17.95 7.29
N GLY A 322 9.65 -17.04 7.37
CA GLY A 322 10.00 -16.15 6.28
C GLY A 322 11.51 -15.99 6.17
N LEU A 323 12.02 -15.97 4.94
CA LEU A 323 13.40 -15.61 4.63
C LEU A 323 13.40 -14.71 3.40
N THR A 324 13.98 -13.53 3.54
CA THR A 324 14.22 -12.61 2.43
C THR A 324 15.69 -12.29 2.36
N LEU A 325 16.26 -12.40 1.19
CA LEU A 325 17.64 -12.00 0.89
C LEU A 325 17.62 -11.12 -0.35
N SER A 326 18.37 -10.04 -0.34
CA SER A 326 18.54 -9.19 -1.51
C SER A 326 19.96 -8.66 -1.56
N GLY A 327 20.47 -8.52 -2.76
CA GLY A 327 21.79 -7.98 -3.01
C GLY A 327 21.80 -7.14 -4.27
N LEU A 328 22.51 -6.03 -4.21
CA LEU A 328 22.77 -5.16 -5.35
C LEU A 328 24.26 -4.89 -5.41
N ARG A 329 24.85 -5.07 -6.58
CA ARG A 329 26.20 -4.65 -6.90
C ARG A 329 26.18 -3.57 -7.97
N GLN A 330 26.72 -2.43 -7.66
CA GLN A 330 27.02 -1.40 -8.65
C GLN A 330 28.41 -1.69 -9.24
N ILE A 331 28.46 -2.04 -10.53
CA ILE A 331 29.72 -2.43 -11.20
C ILE A 331 30.44 -1.18 -11.73
N GLY A 332 29.68 -0.11 -11.99
CA GLY A 332 30.15 1.16 -12.50
C GLY A 332 29.00 2.11 -12.71
N GLU A 333 29.26 3.27 -13.29
CA GLU A 333 28.22 4.22 -13.63
C GLU A 333 27.19 3.58 -14.59
N GLY A 334 25.90 3.66 -14.21
CA GLY A 334 24.82 3.07 -14.98
C GLY A 334 24.86 1.55 -15.13
N ARG A 335 25.67 0.82 -14.35
CA ARG A 335 25.78 -0.64 -14.42
C ARG A 335 25.54 -1.26 -13.07
N ALA A 336 24.53 -2.10 -12.98
CA ALA A 336 24.17 -2.77 -11.74
C ALA A 336 23.73 -4.21 -11.98
N PHE A 337 24.04 -5.07 -11.03
CA PHE A 337 23.58 -6.45 -10.96
C PHE A 337 22.84 -6.64 -9.63
N GLY A 338 21.64 -7.19 -9.67
CA GLY A 338 20.80 -7.43 -8.51
C GLY A 338 20.35 -8.87 -8.40
N GLY A 339 20.14 -9.32 -7.18
CA GLY A 339 19.55 -10.61 -6.87
C GLY A 339 18.62 -10.51 -5.68
N ALA A 340 17.53 -11.26 -5.70
CA ALA A 340 16.61 -11.39 -4.59
C ALA A 340 16.15 -12.83 -4.44
N PHE A 341 16.02 -13.27 -3.20
CA PHE A 341 15.43 -14.54 -2.82
C PHE A 341 14.38 -14.31 -1.75
N THR A 342 13.22 -14.90 -1.91
CA THR A 342 12.16 -14.91 -0.90
C THR A 342 11.66 -16.33 -0.68
N TRP A 343 11.44 -16.68 0.57
CA TRP A 343 10.80 -17.91 0.96
C TRP A 343 9.86 -17.66 2.12
N PHE A 344 8.60 -18.06 1.95
CA PHE A 344 7.58 -17.99 2.98
C PHE A 344 6.87 -19.34 3.09
N LYS A 345 6.74 -19.80 4.31
CA LYS A 345 5.99 -21.00 4.65
C LYS A 345 5.02 -20.67 5.76
N ALA A 346 3.74 -20.98 5.55
CA ALA A 346 2.72 -20.88 6.58
C ALA A 346 2.04 -22.23 6.75
N THR A 347 1.79 -22.60 8.00
CA THR A 347 1.09 -23.84 8.37
C THR A 347 -0.04 -23.43 9.31
N GLN A 348 -1.27 -23.61 8.89
CA GLN A 348 -2.44 -23.40 9.73
C GLN A 348 -2.69 -24.66 10.55
N LYS A 349 -2.94 -24.51 11.84
CA LYS A 349 -3.25 -25.65 12.74
C LYS A 349 -4.60 -26.23 12.34
N GLY A 350 -4.60 -27.51 11.92
CA GLY A 350 -5.80 -28.17 11.42
C GLY A 350 -6.27 -27.74 10.02
N GLY A 351 -5.44 -27.00 9.29
CA GLY A 351 -5.78 -26.41 8.00
C GLY A 351 -4.64 -26.50 6.96
N PRO A 352 -4.73 -25.69 5.92
CA PRO A 352 -3.82 -25.71 4.78
C PRO A 352 -2.39 -25.30 5.15
N ARG A 353 -1.45 -25.83 4.36
CA ARG A 353 -0.04 -25.42 4.37
C ARG A 353 0.28 -24.73 3.07
N THR A 354 0.95 -23.58 3.14
CA THR A 354 1.44 -22.86 1.98
C THR A 354 2.95 -22.72 2.05
N ASP A 355 3.62 -22.89 0.91
CA ASP A 355 5.07 -22.69 0.74
C ASP A 355 5.25 -21.89 -0.54
N ALA A 356 5.81 -20.69 -0.45
CA ALA A 356 6.06 -19.81 -1.57
C ALA A 356 7.54 -19.46 -1.65
N ARG A 357 8.15 -19.63 -2.81
CA ARG A 357 9.57 -19.37 -3.07
C ARG A 357 9.70 -18.57 -4.34
N ALA A 358 10.59 -17.57 -4.32
CA ALA A 358 10.94 -16.84 -5.51
C ALA A 358 12.43 -16.49 -5.51
N ILE A 359 13.06 -16.62 -6.67
CA ILE A 359 14.42 -16.18 -6.95
C ILE A 359 14.32 -15.23 -8.13
N ALA A 360 14.90 -14.06 -8.00
CA ALA A 360 15.01 -13.10 -9.08
C ALA A 360 16.47 -12.66 -9.25
N VAL A 361 16.90 -12.56 -10.50
CA VAL A 361 18.19 -11.99 -10.89
C VAL A 361 17.92 -10.89 -11.90
N SER A 362 18.58 -9.76 -11.75
CA SER A 362 18.42 -8.62 -12.63
C SER A 362 19.77 -8.01 -13.01
N TRP A 363 19.87 -7.53 -14.23
CA TRP A 363 21.01 -6.81 -14.74
C TRP A 363 20.56 -5.56 -15.46
N ALA A 364 21.16 -4.43 -15.10
CA ALA A 364 20.95 -3.15 -15.72
C ALA A 364 22.27 -2.60 -16.29
N HIS A 365 22.19 -2.07 -17.51
CA HIS A 365 23.29 -1.40 -18.18
C HIS A 365 22.76 -0.14 -18.86
N ARG A 366 23.07 1.02 -18.31
CA ARG A 366 22.69 2.32 -18.86
C ARG A 366 23.73 3.40 -18.49
N PRO A 367 24.97 3.29 -18.95
CA PRO A 367 25.96 4.36 -18.76
C PRO A 367 25.54 5.62 -19.54
N ASP A 368 25.84 6.79 -19.01
CA ASP A 368 25.44 8.07 -19.62
C ASP A 368 26.01 8.27 -21.02
N ASN A 369 27.22 7.75 -21.27
CA ASN A 369 27.90 7.83 -22.57
C ASN A 369 27.60 6.64 -23.51
N SER A 370 26.72 5.73 -23.12
CA SER A 370 26.35 4.56 -23.94
C SER A 370 25.17 4.86 -24.84
N ARG A 371 25.27 4.41 -26.10
CA ARG A 371 24.12 4.38 -27.04
C ARG A 371 23.15 3.23 -26.75
N PHE A 372 23.54 2.31 -25.87
CA PHE A 372 22.74 1.16 -25.50
C PHE A 372 22.34 1.26 -24.03
N ALA A 373 21.07 1.00 -23.78
CA ALA A 373 20.54 0.72 -22.45
C ALA A 373 19.89 -0.66 -22.46
N LEU A 374 20.21 -1.48 -21.45
CA LEU A 374 19.72 -2.83 -21.35
C LEU A 374 19.22 -3.10 -19.93
N LEU A 375 18.09 -3.76 -19.85
CA LEU A 375 17.52 -4.25 -18.60
C LEU A 375 17.10 -5.71 -18.80
N GLU A 376 17.56 -6.58 -17.91
CA GLU A 376 17.22 -8.00 -17.87
C GLU A 376 16.72 -8.37 -16.48
N LYS A 377 15.65 -9.14 -16.40
CA LYS A 377 15.16 -9.75 -15.17
C LYS A 377 14.68 -11.17 -15.44
N LEU A 378 15.29 -12.13 -14.77
CA LEU A 378 14.83 -13.51 -14.70
C LEU A 378 14.26 -13.80 -13.31
N GLU A 379 13.06 -14.33 -13.27
CA GLU A 379 12.37 -14.71 -12.04
C GLU A 379 11.89 -16.15 -12.10
N LEU A 380 12.22 -16.92 -11.07
CA LEU A 380 11.76 -18.27 -10.83
C LEU A 380 10.87 -18.24 -9.59
N ARG A 381 9.64 -18.72 -9.71
CA ARG A 381 8.69 -18.74 -8.60
C ARG A 381 8.03 -20.10 -8.48
N GLU A 382 7.89 -20.57 -7.25
CA GLU A 382 7.13 -21.76 -6.90
C GLU A 382 6.20 -21.44 -5.73
N ASP A 383 4.91 -21.70 -5.94
CA ASP A 383 3.88 -21.61 -4.92
C ASP A 383 3.27 -23.00 -4.73
N ARG A 384 3.31 -23.54 -3.51
CA ARG A 384 2.68 -24.81 -3.14
C ARG A 384 1.64 -24.58 -2.07
N ALA A 385 0.50 -25.20 -2.23
CA ALA A 385 -0.52 -25.27 -1.21
C ALA A 385 -0.92 -26.73 -1.01
N ARG A 386 -1.09 -27.15 0.25
CA ARG A 386 -1.49 -28.51 0.61
C ARG A 386 -2.64 -28.48 1.61
N GLY A 387 -3.58 -29.42 1.46
CA GLY A 387 -4.82 -29.46 2.23
C GLY A 387 -5.93 -28.62 1.60
N ALA A 388 -7.07 -28.49 2.25
CA ALA A 388 -8.18 -27.67 1.77
C ALA A 388 -7.74 -26.22 1.57
N VAL A 389 -7.69 -25.78 0.33
CA VAL A 389 -7.32 -24.40 -0.05
C VAL A 389 -8.59 -23.64 -0.34
N PHE A 390 -9.07 -22.87 0.62
CA PHE A 390 -10.12 -21.90 0.36
C PHE A 390 -9.51 -20.72 -0.42
N GLY A 391 -9.85 -20.66 -1.70
CA GLY A 391 -9.74 -19.47 -2.50
C GLY A 391 -8.43 -18.72 -2.44
N LYS A 392 -7.35 -19.27 -3.01
CA LYS A 392 -6.23 -18.42 -3.39
C LYS A 392 -6.73 -17.54 -4.56
N PRO A 393 -6.74 -16.19 -4.43
CA PRO A 393 -6.93 -15.36 -5.61
C PRO A 393 -5.84 -15.78 -6.61
N GLY A 394 -6.24 -16.18 -7.79
CA GLY A 394 -5.32 -16.41 -8.90
C GLY A 394 -4.48 -15.15 -9.09
N PRO A 395 -3.33 -15.22 -9.76
CA PRO A 395 -2.48 -14.06 -10.05
C PRO A 395 -3.21 -12.93 -10.81
N ILE A 396 -4.43 -13.17 -11.22
CA ILE A 396 -5.30 -12.28 -11.99
C ILE A 396 -6.70 -12.33 -11.36
N GLY A 397 -6.88 -11.84 -10.14
CA GLY A 397 -8.20 -11.53 -9.58
C GLY A 397 -9.37 -12.46 -9.93
N GLY A 398 -9.10 -13.73 -10.14
CA GLY A 398 -10.13 -14.73 -10.41
C GLY A 398 -10.90 -15.08 -9.14
N ALA A 399 -12.15 -15.57 -9.32
CA ALA A 399 -12.92 -16.12 -8.22
C ALA A 399 -12.11 -17.19 -7.47
N PRO A 400 -12.23 -17.28 -6.14
CA PRO A 400 -11.56 -18.31 -5.37
C PRO A 400 -12.00 -19.69 -5.92
N LEU A 401 -11.04 -20.45 -6.42
CA LEU A 401 -11.25 -21.86 -6.75
C LEU A 401 -11.20 -22.63 -5.42
N ASN A 402 -12.30 -23.23 -5.03
CA ASN A 402 -12.29 -24.26 -3.98
C ASN A 402 -11.59 -25.48 -4.57
N ILE A 403 -10.33 -25.67 -4.19
CA ILE A 403 -9.56 -26.84 -4.59
C ILE A 403 -9.35 -27.69 -3.35
N ASP A 404 -10.02 -28.80 -3.29
CA ASP A 404 -9.72 -29.85 -2.32
C ASP A 404 -8.48 -30.61 -2.84
N GLY A 405 -7.38 -30.51 -2.10
CA GLY A 405 -6.16 -31.23 -2.42
C GLY A 405 -4.91 -30.36 -2.50
N ASP A 406 -3.89 -30.91 -3.13
CA ASP A 406 -2.58 -30.26 -3.29
C ASP A 406 -2.53 -29.47 -4.59
N ALA A 407 -2.07 -28.24 -4.49
CA ALA A 407 -1.83 -27.36 -5.64
C ALA A 407 -0.36 -26.93 -5.68
N THR A 408 0.23 -26.92 -6.86
CA THR A 408 1.58 -26.39 -7.09
C THR A 408 1.56 -25.53 -8.34
N SER A 409 2.08 -24.31 -8.24
CA SER A 409 2.29 -23.42 -9.38
C SER A 409 3.77 -23.08 -9.48
N ARG A 410 4.36 -23.39 -10.63
CA ARG A 410 5.74 -23.04 -10.97
C ARG A 410 5.77 -22.09 -12.14
N ARG A 411 6.53 -21.04 -12.02
CA ARG A 411 6.64 -20.01 -13.06
C ARG A 411 8.09 -19.64 -13.28
N VAL A 412 8.43 -19.56 -14.56
CA VAL A 412 9.66 -18.91 -15.02
C VAL A 412 9.22 -17.70 -15.81
N VAL A 413 9.66 -16.52 -15.39
CA VAL A 413 9.37 -15.26 -16.08
C VAL A 413 10.68 -14.59 -16.42
N ASN A 414 10.87 -14.30 -17.69
CA ASN A 414 12.00 -13.51 -18.17
C ASN A 414 11.46 -12.21 -18.78
N SER A 415 12.13 -11.10 -18.52
CA SER A 415 11.82 -9.79 -19.07
C SER A 415 13.11 -9.10 -19.49
N PHE A 416 13.33 -9.04 -20.80
CA PHE A 416 14.46 -8.37 -21.42
C PHE A 416 13.99 -7.11 -22.14
N SER A 417 14.75 -6.03 -21.98
CA SER A 417 14.49 -4.76 -22.66
C SER A 417 15.80 -4.17 -23.12
N LEU A 418 15.84 -3.78 -24.38
CA LEU A 418 16.98 -3.14 -25.02
C LEU A 418 16.50 -1.82 -25.62
N ASN A 419 17.26 -0.77 -25.39
CA ASN A 419 17.11 0.50 -26.05
C ASN A 419 18.41 0.88 -26.73
N TRP A 420 18.34 1.28 -27.99
CA TRP A 420 19.44 1.74 -28.77
C TRP A 420 19.16 3.12 -29.35
N SER A 421 20.03 4.08 -29.05
CA SER A 421 19.96 5.46 -29.54
C SER A 421 21.11 5.70 -30.54
N PRO A 422 20.92 5.37 -31.83
CA PRO A 422 21.99 5.47 -32.84
C PRO A 422 22.41 6.91 -33.11
N VAL A 423 21.50 7.87 -32.94
CA VAL A 423 21.76 9.30 -33.14
C VAL A 423 21.71 10.01 -31.79
N GLN A 424 22.78 10.65 -31.41
CA GLN A 424 22.87 11.46 -30.20
C GLN A 424 22.90 12.95 -30.53
N LYS A 425 22.48 13.77 -29.56
CA LYS A 425 22.57 15.21 -29.63
C LYS A 425 24.04 15.65 -29.83
N ARG A 426 24.33 16.57 -30.72
CA ARG A 426 25.67 17.15 -30.89
C ARG A 426 26.07 17.99 -29.68
N GLU A 427 27.37 18.00 -29.35
CA GLU A 427 27.94 18.79 -28.25
C GLU A 427 27.77 20.32 -28.47
N ASP A 428 27.66 20.77 -29.72
CA ASP A 428 27.44 22.16 -30.08
C ASP A 428 25.99 22.67 -29.84
N GLY A 429 25.12 21.78 -29.35
CA GLY A 429 23.72 22.14 -29.06
C GLY A 429 22.80 22.17 -30.28
N THR A 430 23.32 21.92 -31.50
CA THR A 430 22.47 21.80 -32.68
C THR A 430 21.66 20.50 -32.62
N TYR A 431 20.34 20.63 -32.88
CA TYR A 431 19.43 19.50 -32.89
C TYR A 431 19.58 18.70 -34.19
N LEU A 432 19.99 17.45 -34.06
CA LEU A 432 20.14 16.53 -35.20
C LEU A 432 18.97 15.57 -35.42
N GLY A 433 17.95 15.65 -34.56
CA GLY A 433 16.97 14.61 -34.48
C GLY A 433 17.50 13.41 -33.67
N ARG A 434 16.70 12.87 -32.78
CA ARG A 434 17.04 11.70 -31.98
C ARG A 434 16.36 10.49 -32.57
N GLY A 435 17.16 9.49 -32.96
CA GLY A 435 16.63 8.17 -33.29
C GLY A 435 16.68 7.28 -32.05
N GLU A 436 15.62 6.56 -31.80
CA GLU A 436 15.51 5.59 -30.71
C GLU A 436 14.87 4.30 -31.21
N ILE A 437 15.52 3.19 -30.93
CA ILE A 437 15.02 1.85 -31.22
C ILE A 437 14.95 1.09 -29.92
N SER A 438 13.76 0.75 -29.49
CA SER A 438 13.49 -0.06 -28.33
C SER A 438 13.03 -1.44 -28.75
N ALA A 439 13.53 -2.48 -28.10
CA ALA A 439 13.07 -3.85 -28.27
C ALA A 439 12.86 -4.48 -26.89
N PHE A 440 11.83 -5.28 -26.76
CA PHE A 440 11.60 -6.05 -25.57
C PHE A 440 11.22 -7.50 -25.89
N TRP A 441 11.60 -8.38 -24.99
CA TRP A 441 11.23 -9.78 -25.04
C TRP A 441 10.82 -10.23 -23.65
N GLY A 442 9.55 -10.66 -23.51
CA GLY A 442 9.02 -11.30 -22.34
C GLY A 442 8.72 -12.76 -22.61
N THR A 443 9.12 -13.65 -21.74
CA THR A 443 8.70 -15.05 -21.79
C THR A 443 8.20 -15.51 -20.44
N ARG A 444 7.13 -16.29 -20.46
CA ARG A 444 6.54 -16.89 -19.27
C ARG A 444 6.25 -18.36 -19.54
N TYR A 445 6.82 -19.20 -18.72
CA TYR A 445 6.44 -20.61 -18.63
C TYR A 445 5.70 -20.84 -17.31
N VAL A 446 4.56 -21.47 -17.36
CA VAL A 446 3.73 -21.82 -16.19
C VAL A 446 3.50 -23.32 -16.20
N LEU A 447 3.69 -23.93 -15.04
CA LEU A 447 3.32 -25.31 -14.76
C LEU A 447 2.46 -25.28 -13.49
N ASP A 448 1.15 -25.41 -13.68
CA ASP A 448 0.19 -25.51 -12.59
C ASP A 448 -0.28 -26.95 -12.47
N ARG A 449 -0.20 -27.48 -11.26
CA ARG A 449 -0.68 -28.82 -10.92
C ARG A 449 -1.78 -28.70 -9.87
N PHE A 450 -2.92 -29.32 -10.13
CA PHE A 450 -4.08 -29.36 -9.25
C PHE A 450 -4.52 -30.82 -9.10
N GLY A 451 -4.15 -31.44 -7.97
CA GLY A 451 -4.37 -32.87 -7.80
C GLY A 451 -3.66 -33.68 -8.87
N ALA A 452 -4.43 -34.37 -9.73
CA ALA A 452 -3.91 -35.16 -10.85
C ALA A 452 -3.75 -34.37 -12.17
N ASP A 453 -4.26 -33.14 -12.24
CA ASP A 453 -4.29 -32.36 -13.46
C ASP A 453 -3.07 -31.44 -13.57
N ASP A 454 -2.37 -31.50 -14.71
CA ASP A 454 -1.23 -30.64 -15.06
C ASP A 454 -1.65 -29.67 -16.16
N LEU A 455 -1.55 -28.37 -15.87
CA LEU A 455 -1.72 -27.30 -16.84
C LEU A 455 -0.36 -26.69 -17.16
N LYS A 456 0.05 -26.77 -18.43
CA LYS A 456 1.30 -26.20 -18.93
C LYS A 456 1.02 -25.06 -19.88
N GLY A 457 1.65 -23.94 -19.66
CA GLY A 457 1.53 -22.79 -20.53
C GLY A 457 2.89 -22.17 -20.84
N TRP A 458 3.15 -21.94 -22.12
CA TRP A 458 4.32 -21.16 -22.56
C TRP A 458 3.83 -19.99 -23.40
N SER A 459 4.24 -18.79 -23.02
CA SER A 459 3.86 -17.56 -23.72
C SER A 459 5.10 -16.68 -23.90
N ASN A 460 5.31 -16.23 -25.12
CA ASN A 460 6.33 -15.23 -25.46
C ASN A 460 5.67 -13.96 -25.95
N VAL A 461 6.26 -12.81 -25.62
CA VAL A 461 5.91 -11.51 -26.18
C VAL A 461 7.17 -10.85 -26.68
N PHE A 462 7.19 -10.49 -27.94
CA PHE A 462 8.24 -9.70 -28.55
C PHE A 462 7.66 -8.38 -28.98
N GLY A 463 8.35 -7.28 -28.74
CA GLY A 463 7.94 -5.99 -29.21
C GLY A 463 9.13 -5.14 -29.65
N ALA A 464 8.86 -4.25 -30.57
CA ALA A 464 9.80 -3.25 -31.01
C ALA A 464 9.07 -1.91 -31.21
N ASP A 465 9.77 -0.82 -30.89
CA ASP A 465 9.33 0.56 -31.09
C ASP A 465 10.49 1.33 -31.70
N ILE A 466 10.25 1.97 -32.81
CA ILE A 466 11.23 2.77 -33.53
C ILE A 466 10.68 4.19 -33.61
N ARG A 467 11.45 5.16 -33.15
CA ARG A 467 11.07 6.57 -33.14
C ARG A 467 12.16 7.44 -33.73
N PHE A 468 11.73 8.49 -34.41
CA PHE A 468 12.58 9.56 -34.90
C PHE A 468 11.97 10.90 -34.55
N ASP A 469 12.76 11.76 -33.94
CA ASP A 469 12.37 13.13 -33.68
C ASP A 469 12.45 13.94 -35.00
N LEU A 470 11.34 14.54 -35.40
CA LEU A 470 11.28 15.47 -36.52
C LEU A 470 11.65 16.89 -36.09
N SER A 471 11.38 17.22 -34.82
CA SER A 471 11.75 18.46 -34.16
C SER A 471 11.96 18.24 -32.67
N GLU A 472 12.30 19.31 -31.94
CA GLU A 472 12.39 19.24 -30.46
C GLU A 472 11.07 18.88 -29.78
N THR A 473 9.94 19.06 -30.45
CA THR A 473 8.60 18.86 -29.90
C THR A 473 7.81 17.78 -30.58
N LEU A 474 8.26 17.27 -31.72
CA LEU A 474 7.51 16.33 -32.57
C LEU A 474 8.36 15.12 -32.90
N ASP A 475 7.84 13.94 -32.65
CA ASP A 475 8.42 12.65 -33.07
C ASP A 475 7.42 11.81 -33.86
N VAL A 476 7.93 10.94 -34.72
CA VAL A 476 7.17 9.93 -35.43
C VAL A 476 7.76 8.55 -35.15
N GLY A 477 6.91 7.56 -35.09
CA GLY A 477 7.37 6.21 -34.80
C GLY A 477 6.47 5.14 -35.38
N VAL A 478 6.95 3.92 -35.24
CA VAL A 478 6.18 2.70 -35.49
C VAL A 478 6.46 1.71 -34.39
N ALA A 479 5.42 1.14 -33.84
CA ALA A 479 5.51 0.11 -32.81
C ALA A 479 4.87 -1.19 -33.28
N GLY A 480 5.41 -2.31 -32.86
CA GLY A 480 4.85 -3.63 -33.12
C GLY A 480 5.09 -4.59 -31.98
N THR A 481 4.11 -5.46 -31.72
CA THR A 481 4.19 -6.49 -30.69
C THR A 481 3.62 -7.80 -31.21
N VAL A 482 4.30 -8.90 -30.94
CA VAL A 482 3.86 -10.26 -31.28
C VAL A 482 3.81 -11.09 -30.02
N ARG A 483 2.66 -11.68 -29.73
CA ARG A 483 2.49 -12.73 -28.72
C ARG A 483 2.43 -14.08 -29.38
N GLN A 484 3.20 -15.00 -28.87
CA GLN A 484 3.24 -16.39 -29.33
C GLN A 484 2.98 -17.34 -28.16
N ASN A 485 2.06 -18.27 -28.35
CA ASN A 485 1.79 -19.38 -27.44
C ASN A 485 2.14 -20.70 -28.15
N PRO A 486 3.37 -21.21 -28.00
CA PRO A 486 3.85 -22.37 -28.78
C PRO A 486 2.99 -23.64 -28.58
N GLY A 487 2.51 -23.89 -27.35
CA GLY A 487 1.68 -25.06 -27.02
C GLY A 487 0.32 -25.04 -27.68
N GLY A 488 -0.27 -23.87 -27.88
CA GLY A 488 -1.58 -23.71 -28.57
C GLY A 488 -1.47 -23.33 -30.05
N ARG A 489 -0.24 -23.21 -30.61
CA ARG A 489 0.02 -22.68 -31.95
C ARG A 489 -0.70 -21.36 -32.25
N ALA A 490 -0.92 -20.54 -31.19
CA ALA A 490 -1.65 -19.29 -31.29
C ALA A 490 -0.66 -18.13 -31.40
N TYR A 491 -0.95 -17.24 -32.33
CA TYR A 491 -0.21 -15.98 -32.52
C TYR A 491 -1.18 -14.81 -32.45
N ALA A 492 -0.76 -13.76 -31.82
CA ALA A 492 -1.47 -12.49 -31.81
C ALA A 492 -0.47 -11.36 -32.00
N TRP A 493 -0.81 -10.37 -32.79
CA TRP A 493 0.09 -9.26 -33.09
C TRP A 493 -0.66 -7.93 -33.08
N SER A 494 0.06 -6.92 -32.74
CA SER A 494 -0.39 -5.54 -32.84
C SER A 494 0.72 -4.72 -33.49
N GLY A 495 0.33 -3.66 -34.14
CA GLY A 495 1.32 -2.75 -34.68
C GLY A 495 0.68 -1.61 -35.44
N GLY A 496 1.40 -0.51 -35.47
CA GLY A 496 0.96 0.67 -36.18
C GLY A 496 1.83 1.89 -35.96
N PRO A 497 1.56 2.97 -36.69
CA PRO A 497 2.27 4.25 -36.56
C PRO A 497 1.89 4.98 -35.26
N THR A 498 2.83 5.80 -34.80
CA THR A 498 2.68 6.69 -33.66
C THR A 498 3.18 8.08 -34.02
N LEU A 499 2.54 9.10 -33.47
CA LEU A 499 2.93 10.50 -33.51
C LEU A 499 3.04 11.01 -32.08
N GLY A 500 4.22 11.48 -31.70
CA GLY A 500 4.47 12.02 -30.38
C GLY A 500 4.64 13.53 -30.41
N LEU A 501 4.09 14.20 -29.41
CA LEU A 501 4.18 15.65 -29.25
C LEU A 501 4.59 15.98 -27.82
N SER A 502 5.64 16.78 -27.68
CA SER A 502 6.11 17.35 -26.40
C SER A 502 5.79 18.85 -26.35
N PRO A 503 4.53 19.24 -26.04
CA PRO A 503 4.10 20.63 -26.13
C PRO A 503 4.80 21.53 -25.10
N MET A 504 5.29 20.96 -24.03
CA MET A 504 6.06 21.65 -23.00
C MET A 504 7.00 20.69 -22.29
N LYS A 505 7.95 21.24 -21.55
CA LYS A 505 8.84 20.45 -20.70
C LYS A 505 8.01 19.62 -19.71
N ASN A 506 8.27 18.33 -19.62
CA ASN A 506 7.55 17.37 -18.77
C ASN A 506 6.13 16.96 -19.23
N ALA A 507 5.70 17.36 -20.44
CA ALA A 507 4.45 16.87 -21.02
C ALA A 507 4.72 16.16 -22.35
N TYR A 508 4.19 14.95 -22.51
CA TYR A 508 4.30 14.17 -23.74
C TYR A 508 2.95 13.55 -24.07
N VAL A 509 2.49 13.77 -25.27
CA VAL A 509 1.27 13.20 -25.84
C VAL A 509 1.66 12.32 -27.02
N SER A 510 1.26 11.07 -27.02
CA SER A 510 1.45 10.18 -28.15
C SER A 510 0.09 9.73 -28.67
N ILE A 511 -0.13 9.90 -29.95
CA ILE A 511 -1.30 9.43 -30.68
C ILE A 511 -0.83 8.30 -31.59
N GLY A 512 -1.50 7.17 -31.56
CA GLY A 512 -1.17 6.04 -32.39
C GLY A 512 -2.42 5.34 -32.93
N TYR A 513 -2.22 4.51 -33.92
CA TYR A 513 -3.25 3.68 -34.49
C TYR A 513 -2.73 2.25 -34.71
N ASN A 514 -3.26 1.30 -33.96
CA ASN A 514 -2.96 -0.12 -34.17
C ASN A 514 -3.80 -0.64 -35.35
N VAL A 515 -3.16 -0.86 -36.46
CA VAL A 515 -3.78 -1.45 -37.68
C VAL A 515 -4.28 -2.85 -37.36
N VAL A 516 -3.50 -3.59 -36.59
CA VAL A 516 -3.83 -4.92 -36.08
C VAL A 516 -3.62 -4.90 -34.58
N GLY A 517 -4.45 -5.60 -33.82
CA GLY A 517 -4.31 -5.64 -32.38
C GLY A 517 -4.89 -6.88 -31.72
N PHE A 518 -4.44 -7.15 -30.50
CA PHE A 518 -4.94 -8.19 -29.62
C PHE A 518 -5.13 -7.67 -28.21
N HIS A 519 -5.80 -8.42 -27.37
CA HIS A 519 -5.93 -8.11 -25.94
C HIS A 519 -5.25 -9.19 -25.11
N ASP A 520 -4.28 -8.77 -24.26
CA ASP A 520 -3.64 -9.66 -23.29
C ASP A 520 -3.72 -9.01 -21.91
N ARG A 521 -4.23 -9.78 -20.93
CA ARG A 521 -4.41 -9.31 -19.55
C ARG A 521 -3.17 -9.48 -18.68
N ASP A 522 -2.22 -10.30 -19.12
CA ASP A 522 -1.10 -10.74 -18.31
C ASP A 522 0.17 -9.90 -18.49
N PHE A 523 0.24 -9.10 -19.58
CA PHE A 523 1.40 -8.27 -19.88
C PHE A 523 1.04 -6.78 -19.85
N GLU A 524 1.56 -6.03 -18.90
CA GLU A 524 1.30 -4.58 -18.78
C GLU A 524 1.74 -3.78 -20.01
N ALA A 525 2.80 -4.21 -20.69
CA ALA A 525 3.26 -3.62 -21.94
C ALA A 525 2.22 -3.74 -23.09
N SER A 526 1.23 -4.60 -22.93
CA SER A 526 0.17 -4.85 -23.91
C SER A 526 -1.06 -3.94 -23.80
N ARG A 527 -1.00 -2.87 -23.00
CA ARG A 527 -2.14 -1.95 -22.79
C ARG A 527 -2.67 -1.33 -24.07
N TYR A 528 -1.84 -1.25 -25.11
CA TYR A 528 -2.16 -0.61 -26.39
C TYR A 528 -2.16 -1.58 -27.56
N THR A 529 -2.42 -2.85 -27.30
CA THR A 529 -2.35 -3.89 -28.33
C THR A 529 -3.66 -4.11 -29.09
N ARG A 530 -4.80 -3.59 -28.63
CA ARG A 530 -6.09 -3.70 -29.34
C ARG A 530 -6.05 -2.90 -30.65
N SER A 531 -6.72 -3.37 -31.69
CA SER A 531 -6.87 -2.61 -32.96
C SER A 531 -7.67 -1.33 -32.74
N GLY A 532 -7.27 -0.24 -33.37
CA GLY A 532 -7.90 1.07 -33.28
C GLY A 532 -6.95 2.18 -32.83
N PRO A 533 -7.47 3.40 -32.73
CA PRO A 533 -6.69 4.55 -32.27
C PRO A 533 -6.44 4.46 -30.76
N PHE A 534 -5.29 4.98 -30.33
CA PHE A 534 -4.97 5.16 -28.91
C PHE A 534 -4.26 6.49 -28.70
N VAL A 535 -4.44 7.04 -27.50
CA VAL A 535 -3.75 8.25 -27.05
C VAL A 535 -3.09 7.95 -25.72
N THR A 536 -1.82 8.31 -25.60
CA THR A 536 -1.08 8.23 -24.35
C THR A 536 -0.67 9.63 -23.92
N LEU A 537 -1.05 10.00 -22.71
CA LEU A 537 -0.60 11.24 -22.07
C LEU A 537 0.36 10.87 -20.93
N ARG A 538 1.56 11.46 -20.99
CA ARG A 538 2.55 11.39 -19.91
C ARG A 538 2.83 12.78 -19.39
N LEU A 539 2.51 13.02 -18.14
CA LEU A 539 2.81 14.27 -17.45
C LEU A 539 3.78 13.96 -16.32
N LYS A 540 4.90 14.66 -16.29
CA LYS A 540 5.85 14.58 -15.20
C LYS A 540 5.77 15.88 -14.43
N PHE A 541 5.21 15.83 -13.23
CA PHE A 541 5.10 17.00 -12.36
C PHE A 541 6.36 17.09 -11.48
N ASP A 542 7.01 18.23 -11.52
CA ASP A 542 8.04 18.63 -10.58
C ASP A 542 7.68 20.00 -9.98
N GLN A 543 8.41 20.44 -8.99
CA GLN A 543 8.18 21.72 -8.33
C GLN A 543 8.26 22.95 -9.27
N ASN A 544 8.77 22.78 -10.48
CA ASN A 544 8.89 23.83 -11.50
C ASN A 544 7.80 23.73 -12.58
N SER A 545 7.02 22.65 -12.59
CA SER A 545 6.03 22.40 -13.64
C SER A 545 4.91 23.45 -13.69
N PHE A 546 4.63 24.09 -12.56
CA PHE A 546 3.62 25.15 -12.45
C PHE A 546 4.17 26.56 -12.61
N SER A 547 5.50 26.75 -12.61
CA SER A 547 6.11 28.07 -12.83
C SER A 547 5.87 28.60 -14.23
N ALA A 548 5.80 27.71 -15.22
CA ALA A 548 5.49 28.06 -16.62
C ALA A 548 4.03 28.50 -16.81
N LEU A 549 3.12 28.13 -15.90
CA LEU A 549 1.71 28.53 -15.90
C LEU A 549 1.44 29.76 -15.00
N GLY A 550 2.48 30.37 -14.42
CA GLY A 550 2.34 31.53 -13.53
C GLY A 550 1.80 31.17 -12.13
N LEU A 551 1.66 29.88 -11.82
CA LEU A 551 1.09 29.37 -10.55
C LEU A 551 2.16 28.92 -9.53
N GLY A 552 3.44 29.05 -9.85
CA GLY A 552 4.55 28.73 -8.96
C GLY A 552 4.97 29.95 -8.14
N ALA A 553 5.21 29.78 -6.84
CA ALA A 553 5.82 30.80 -6.01
C ALA A 553 7.17 31.20 -6.60
N ARG A 554 7.37 32.48 -6.92
CA ARG A 554 8.67 33.02 -7.27
C ARG A 554 9.63 32.74 -6.09
N PRO A 555 10.79 32.10 -6.30
CA PRO A 555 11.79 32.07 -5.27
C PRO A 555 12.17 33.52 -4.97
N GLY A 556 11.90 33.93 -3.75
CA GLY A 556 12.30 35.24 -3.27
C GLY A 556 13.80 35.41 -3.49
N SER A 557 14.16 36.53 -4.10
CA SER A 557 15.51 37.03 -4.19
C SER A 557 16.17 37.03 -2.81
N ARG A 558 17.14 36.18 -2.60
CA ARG A 558 18.36 36.45 -1.82
C ARG A 558 19.49 35.60 -2.36
#